data_6310dbbf023be721733b360ea0ac1b61
#
_entry.id   6310dbbf023be721733b360ea0ac1b61
#
_cell.length_a   1.000
_cell.length_b   1.000
_cell.length_c   1.000
_cell.angle_alpha   90.00
_cell.angle_beta   90.00
_cell.angle_gamma   90.00
#
_symmetry.space_group_name_H-M   'P 1'
#
loop_
_entity.id
_entity.type
_entity.pdbx_description
1 polymer ?
#
loop_
_entity_poly.entity_id
_entity_poly.type
_entity_poly.pdbx_seq_one_letter_code
_entity_poly.pdbx_strand_id
1 'polypeptide(L)'
;MADILLLDNIDSFTYNLVDQLRASGHQVVIYRNHLPADVIIARLQQMEKPILMLSPGPGTPAEAGCMPELLQRLRGQLPIIGICLGHQAIVEAYGGHVGQAGEILHGKASAIDHDASGMFSGLPHPLPVARYHSLVGSNIPSTLTVNAHFNTMVMAVRNDADRVCGFQFHPASILTTHFARLLAQTPDWALA
;
A
#
# COMPACT_ATOMS: atom_id res chain seq x y z
N MET A 1 -8.37 3.28 -16.44
CA MET A 1 -7.30 4.24 -16.11
C MET A 1 -7.66 5.03 -14.87
N ALA A 2 -6.78 5.10 -13.90
CA ALA A 2 -6.97 5.84 -12.66
C ALA A 2 -6.16 7.13 -12.65
N ASP A 3 -6.60 8.10 -11.84
CA ASP A 3 -5.82 9.27 -11.45
C ASP A 3 -5.23 9.02 -10.08
N ILE A 4 -3.94 8.75 -10.02
CA ILE A 4 -3.27 8.37 -8.78
C ILE A 4 -2.51 9.56 -8.23
N LEU A 5 -2.82 9.95 -6.97
CA LEU A 5 -1.98 10.81 -6.19
C LEU A 5 -1.11 9.93 -5.28
N LEU A 6 0.19 9.96 -5.53
CA LEU A 6 1.12 9.20 -4.70
C LEU A 6 1.69 10.11 -3.63
N LEU A 7 1.43 9.77 -2.37
CA LEU A 7 2.04 10.44 -1.23
C LEU A 7 3.44 9.87 -1.03
N ASP A 8 4.45 10.68 -1.31
CA ASP A 8 5.85 10.30 -1.17
C ASP A 8 6.31 10.44 0.27
N ASN A 9 6.58 9.31 0.92
CA ASN A 9 7.13 9.25 2.27
C ASN A 9 8.66 9.25 2.27
N ILE A 10 9.26 9.77 1.21
CA ILE A 10 10.71 9.93 1.04
C ILE A 10 11.40 8.55 1.02
N ASP A 11 11.13 7.82 -0.05
CA ASP A 11 11.66 6.48 -0.26
C ASP A 11 12.33 6.35 -1.63
N SER A 12 13.41 5.56 -1.68
CA SER A 12 14.16 5.33 -2.93
C SER A 12 13.38 4.54 -3.98
N PHE A 13 12.36 3.78 -3.59
CA PHE A 13 11.54 2.99 -4.51
C PHE A 13 10.37 3.79 -5.13
N THR A 14 10.14 5.03 -4.71
CA THR A 14 9.01 5.83 -5.16
C THR A 14 8.99 5.99 -6.68
N TYR A 15 10.13 6.30 -7.30
CA TYR A 15 10.18 6.52 -8.74
C TYR A 15 9.97 5.25 -9.55
N ASN A 16 10.46 4.10 -9.07
CA ASN A 16 10.19 2.81 -9.71
C ASN A 16 8.69 2.49 -9.69
N LEU A 17 8.04 2.75 -8.58
CA LEU A 17 6.60 2.57 -8.43
C LEU A 17 5.83 3.48 -9.39
N VAL A 18 6.20 4.75 -9.47
CA VAL A 18 5.58 5.72 -10.38
C VAL A 18 5.73 5.29 -11.83
N ASP A 19 6.95 4.87 -12.23
CA ASP A 19 7.21 4.45 -13.60
C ASP A 19 6.34 3.25 -13.99
N GLN A 20 6.20 2.28 -13.12
CA GLN A 20 5.36 1.11 -13.37
C GLN A 20 3.88 1.46 -13.49
N LEU A 21 3.39 2.34 -12.63
CA LEU A 21 2.00 2.80 -12.69
C LEU A 21 1.72 3.57 -13.98
N ARG A 22 2.64 4.44 -14.39
CA ARG A 22 2.52 5.18 -15.65
C ARG A 22 2.58 4.24 -16.86
N ALA A 23 3.44 3.23 -16.82
CA ALA A 23 3.52 2.22 -17.86
C ALA A 23 2.23 1.41 -17.99
N SER A 24 1.46 1.28 -16.92
CA SER A 24 0.15 0.63 -16.92
C SER A 24 -0.99 1.55 -17.40
N GLY A 25 -0.69 2.78 -17.81
CA GLY A 25 -1.66 3.71 -18.36
C GLY A 25 -2.31 4.65 -17.35
N HIS A 26 -1.87 4.65 -16.10
CA HIS A 26 -2.40 5.57 -15.09
C HIS A 26 -1.73 6.93 -15.14
N GLN A 27 -2.47 7.97 -14.77
CA GLN A 27 -1.90 9.28 -14.50
C GLN A 27 -1.45 9.31 -13.05
N VAL A 28 -0.24 9.78 -12.79
CA VAL A 28 0.34 9.81 -11.46
C VAL A 28 0.92 11.18 -11.17
N VAL A 29 0.48 11.80 -10.06
CA VAL A 29 1.10 12.99 -9.50
C VAL A 29 1.71 12.63 -8.15
N ILE A 30 2.80 13.32 -7.78
CA ILE A 30 3.57 13.01 -6.58
C ILE A 30 3.52 14.21 -5.65
N TYR A 31 3.09 14.00 -4.40
CA TYR A 31 3.08 15.01 -3.35
C TYR A 31 3.81 14.46 -2.13
N ARG A 32 4.68 15.27 -1.53
CA ARG A 32 5.40 14.86 -0.33
C ARG A 32 4.56 15.00 0.93
N ASN A 33 4.86 14.16 1.92
CA ASN A 33 4.06 14.06 3.14
C ASN A 33 4.21 15.24 4.10
N HIS A 34 5.18 16.14 3.88
CA HIS A 34 5.33 17.36 4.70
C HIS A 34 4.28 18.43 4.35
N LEU A 35 3.58 18.28 3.25
CA LEU A 35 2.53 19.19 2.86
C LEU A 35 1.30 19.08 3.77
N PRO A 36 0.53 20.15 3.95
CA PRO A 36 -0.73 20.05 4.69
C PRO A 36 -1.70 19.09 4.02
N ALA A 37 -2.45 18.33 4.81
CA ALA A 37 -3.44 17.39 4.29
C ALA A 37 -4.47 18.07 3.39
N ASP A 38 -4.87 19.31 3.71
CA ASP A 38 -5.84 20.07 2.91
C ASP A 38 -5.38 20.28 1.47
N VAL A 39 -4.09 20.50 1.24
CA VAL A 39 -3.53 20.67 -0.12
C VAL A 39 -3.71 19.39 -0.94
N ILE A 40 -3.42 18.25 -0.33
CA ILE A 40 -3.51 16.94 -0.98
C ILE A 40 -4.98 16.58 -1.25
N ILE A 41 -5.85 16.81 -0.27
CA ILE A 41 -7.28 16.54 -0.42
C ILE A 41 -7.89 17.40 -1.53
N ALA A 42 -7.53 18.69 -1.59
CA ALA A 42 -8.00 19.59 -2.64
C ALA A 42 -7.59 19.08 -4.03
N ARG A 43 -6.36 18.54 -4.17
CA ARG A 43 -5.90 17.98 -5.44
C ARG A 43 -6.69 16.72 -5.82
N LEU A 44 -6.94 15.83 -4.86
CA LEU A 44 -7.73 14.62 -5.09
C LEU A 44 -9.16 14.93 -5.54
N GLN A 45 -9.75 15.98 -5.01
CA GLN A 45 -11.11 16.42 -5.37
C GLN A 45 -11.21 16.89 -6.83
N GLN A 46 -10.09 17.25 -7.46
CA GLN A 46 -10.03 17.65 -8.86
C GLN A 46 -9.90 16.50 -9.83
N MET A 47 -9.68 15.29 -9.33
CA MET A 47 -9.47 14.09 -10.14
C MET A 47 -10.77 13.39 -10.46
N GLU A 48 -10.89 12.77 -11.64
CA GLU A 48 -12.09 12.04 -12.04
C GLU A 48 -12.22 10.68 -11.36
N LYS A 49 -11.13 9.92 -11.34
CA LYS A 49 -11.07 8.57 -10.73
C LYS A 49 -9.92 8.53 -9.73
N PRO A 50 -10.03 9.26 -8.60
CA PRO A 50 -8.91 9.41 -7.70
C PRO A 50 -8.60 8.12 -6.92
N ILE A 51 -7.31 7.82 -6.81
CA ILE A 51 -6.78 6.84 -5.88
C ILE A 51 -5.65 7.51 -5.10
N LEU A 52 -5.69 7.42 -3.78
CA LEU A 52 -4.57 7.82 -2.94
C LEU A 52 -3.66 6.62 -2.74
N MET A 53 -2.41 6.74 -3.17
CA MET A 53 -1.39 5.70 -2.94
C MET A 53 -0.37 6.21 -1.93
N LEU A 54 -0.11 5.40 -0.90
CA LEU A 54 0.81 5.73 0.18
C LEU A 54 2.10 4.94 -0.02
N SER A 55 3.21 5.65 -0.25
CA SER A 55 4.49 5.02 -0.60
C SER A 55 5.15 4.35 0.61
N PRO A 56 6.15 3.49 0.35
CA PRO A 56 7.11 3.11 1.40
C PRO A 56 7.81 4.34 1.97
N GLY A 57 8.46 4.17 3.09
CA GLY A 57 9.27 5.23 3.71
C GLY A 57 9.90 4.78 5.00
N PRO A 58 10.78 5.62 5.56
CA PRO A 58 11.47 5.32 6.81
C PRO A 58 10.60 5.60 8.03
N GLY A 59 11.02 5.04 9.17
CA GLY A 59 10.41 5.31 10.47
C GLY A 59 9.10 4.58 10.67
N THR A 60 8.23 5.20 11.45
CA THR A 60 6.91 4.67 11.79
C THR A 60 5.81 5.43 11.05
N PRO A 61 4.62 4.83 10.87
CA PRO A 61 3.53 5.53 10.19
C PRO A 61 3.12 6.84 10.87
N ALA A 62 3.17 6.89 12.20
CA ALA A 62 2.79 8.08 12.96
C ALA A 62 3.73 9.27 12.70
N GLU A 63 4.97 9.00 12.27
CA GLU A 63 5.99 10.00 11.99
C GLU A 63 5.99 10.47 10.52
N ALA A 64 5.09 9.97 9.69
CA ALA A 64 5.08 10.20 8.24
C ALA A 64 4.23 11.41 7.84
N GLY A 65 4.47 12.56 8.46
CA GLY A 65 3.83 13.82 8.08
C GLY A 65 2.31 13.77 8.13
N CYS A 66 1.67 14.16 7.04
CA CYS A 66 0.19 14.22 6.97
C CYS A 66 -0.48 12.87 6.68
N MET A 67 0.28 11.78 6.52
CA MET A 67 -0.30 10.49 6.13
C MET A 67 -1.39 9.99 7.10
N PRO A 68 -1.19 10.00 8.43
CA PRO A 68 -2.25 9.55 9.35
C PRO A 68 -3.53 10.39 9.23
N GLU A 69 -3.41 11.70 9.09
CA GLU A 69 -4.56 12.57 8.92
C GLU A 69 -5.30 12.30 7.61
N LEU A 70 -4.57 12.08 6.52
CA LEU A 70 -5.18 11.74 5.23
C LEU A 70 -6.00 10.46 5.33
N LEU A 71 -5.48 9.43 5.98
CA LEU A 71 -6.21 8.18 6.19
C LEU A 71 -7.47 8.41 7.02
N GLN A 72 -7.36 9.15 8.11
CA GLN A 72 -8.52 9.43 8.97
C GLN A 72 -9.64 10.15 8.22
N ARG A 73 -9.28 11.10 7.34
CA ARG A 73 -10.25 11.93 6.63
C ARG A 73 -10.79 11.28 5.35
N LEU A 74 -10.01 10.43 4.69
CA LEU A 74 -10.32 9.95 3.33
C LEU A 74 -10.76 8.49 3.27
N ARG A 75 -10.51 7.67 4.27
CA ARG A 75 -10.96 6.28 4.22
C ARG A 75 -12.48 6.22 4.14
N GLY A 76 -13.00 5.41 3.22
CA GLY A 76 -14.42 5.36 2.93
C GLY A 76 -14.90 6.45 1.98
N GLN A 77 -14.06 7.44 1.63
CA GLN A 77 -14.40 8.51 0.71
C GLN A 77 -13.86 8.26 -0.69
N LEU A 78 -12.66 7.70 -0.79
CA LEU A 78 -12.04 7.31 -2.04
C LEU A 78 -11.09 6.13 -1.81
N PRO A 79 -10.71 5.39 -2.87
CA PRO A 79 -9.80 4.24 -2.71
C PRO A 79 -8.43 4.65 -2.21
N ILE A 80 -7.85 3.82 -1.34
CA ILE A 80 -6.52 4.02 -0.78
C ILE A 80 -5.71 2.74 -0.90
N ILE A 81 -4.50 2.84 -1.44
CA ILE A 81 -3.55 1.72 -1.56
C ILE A 81 -2.29 2.09 -0.79
N GLY A 82 -1.88 1.26 0.16
CA GLY A 82 -0.68 1.50 0.97
C GLY A 82 0.39 0.44 0.75
N ILE A 83 1.66 0.88 0.71
CA ILE A 83 2.79 0.00 0.48
C ILE A 83 3.79 0.18 1.60
N CYS A 84 4.17 -0.92 2.26
CA CYS A 84 5.09 -0.98 3.38
C CYS A 84 4.68 -0.01 4.51
N LEU A 85 5.27 1.18 4.60
CA LEU A 85 4.89 2.19 5.58
C LEU A 85 3.42 2.59 5.43
N GLY A 86 2.94 2.74 4.18
CA GLY A 86 1.53 3.04 3.89
C GLY A 86 0.59 1.93 4.34
N HIS A 87 0.98 0.66 4.17
CA HIS A 87 0.24 -0.49 4.68
C HIS A 87 0.15 -0.45 6.22
N GLN A 88 1.26 -0.15 6.88
CA GLN A 88 1.30 -0.04 8.33
C GLN A 88 0.38 1.08 8.83
N ALA A 89 0.36 2.21 8.13
CA ALA A 89 -0.56 3.31 8.44
C ALA A 89 -2.02 2.89 8.32
N ILE A 90 -2.37 2.08 7.32
CA ILE A 90 -3.71 1.54 7.15
C ILE A 90 -4.07 0.64 8.34
N VAL A 91 -3.18 -0.26 8.74
CA VAL A 91 -3.40 -1.12 9.92
C VAL A 91 -3.72 -0.29 11.16
N GLU A 92 -2.93 0.75 11.42
CA GLU A 92 -3.16 1.64 12.56
C GLU A 92 -4.46 2.45 12.44
N ALA A 93 -4.78 2.93 11.24
CA ALA A 93 -6.00 3.71 11.01
C ALA A 93 -7.27 2.92 11.29
N TYR A 94 -7.24 1.60 11.10
CA TYR A 94 -8.37 0.72 11.40
C TYR A 94 -8.33 0.15 12.83
N GLY A 95 -7.35 0.54 13.63
CA GLY A 95 -7.26 0.15 15.04
C GLY A 95 -6.34 -1.04 15.33
N GLY A 96 -5.58 -1.49 14.35
CA GLY A 96 -4.55 -2.51 14.55
C GLY A 96 -3.29 -1.93 15.18
N HIS A 97 -2.30 -2.79 15.39
CA HIS A 97 -1.03 -2.42 15.99
C HIS A 97 0.13 -2.62 15.02
N VAL A 98 1.13 -1.75 15.08
CA VAL A 98 2.38 -1.87 14.31
C VAL A 98 3.53 -1.90 15.30
N GLY A 99 4.37 -2.93 15.21
CA GLY A 99 5.49 -3.12 16.11
C GLY A 99 6.61 -3.92 15.47
N GLN A 100 7.61 -4.27 16.27
CA GLN A 100 8.79 -4.99 15.78
C GLN A 100 8.43 -6.35 15.20
N ALA A 101 9.01 -6.67 14.03
CA ALA A 101 8.82 -7.97 13.38
C ALA A 101 9.67 -9.09 13.98
N GLY A 102 10.57 -8.78 14.91
CA GLY A 102 11.51 -9.73 15.48
C GLY A 102 12.81 -9.89 14.70
N GLU A 103 12.85 -9.39 13.47
CA GLU A 103 14.04 -9.38 12.61
C GLU A 103 14.04 -8.15 11.72
N ILE A 104 15.23 -7.70 11.31
CA ILE A 104 15.37 -6.63 10.32
C ILE A 104 15.53 -7.27 8.96
N LEU A 105 14.66 -6.88 8.02
CA LEU A 105 14.63 -7.42 6.67
C LEU A 105 15.05 -6.37 5.66
N HIS A 106 16.00 -6.72 4.81
CA HIS A 106 16.49 -5.84 3.74
C HIS A 106 16.66 -6.64 2.46
N GLY A 107 15.64 -6.63 1.61
CA GLY A 107 15.66 -7.35 0.34
C GLY A 107 15.53 -8.86 0.46
N LYS A 108 15.11 -9.37 1.60
CA LYS A 108 14.94 -10.81 1.80
C LYS A 108 13.75 -11.33 1.00
N ALA A 109 13.99 -12.32 0.15
CA ALA A 109 12.92 -12.99 -0.57
C ALA A 109 12.12 -13.89 0.37
N SER A 110 10.81 -13.85 0.25
CA SER A 110 9.89 -14.69 1.03
C SER A 110 8.74 -15.13 0.15
N ALA A 111 8.29 -16.36 0.33
CA ALA A 111 7.13 -16.88 -0.38
C ALA A 111 5.89 -16.67 0.49
N ILE A 112 4.98 -15.81 0.08
CA ILE A 112 3.78 -15.51 0.85
C ILE A 112 2.58 -16.32 0.38
N ASP A 113 1.71 -16.64 1.31
CA ASP A 113 0.39 -17.21 1.02
C ASP A 113 -0.61 -16.08 0.83
N HIS A 114 -1.50 -16.20 -0.15
CA HIS A 114 -2.54 -15.20 -0.42
C HIS A 114 -3.87 -15.88 -0.76
N ASP A 115 -4.95 -15.10 -0.80
CA ASP A 115 -6.30 -15.63 -1.01
C ASP A 115 -6.68 -15.82 -2.49
N ALA A 116 -5.77 -15.53 -3.42
CA ALA A 116 -5.98 -15.68 -4.87
C ALA A 116 -7.17 -14.89 -5.42
N SER A 117 -7.64 -13.87 -4.71
CA SER A 117 -8.78 -13.06 -5.11
C SER A 117 -8.41 -11.59 -5.23
N GLY A 118 -9.27 -10.79 -5.91
CA GLY A 118 -9.04 -9.37 -6.09
C GLY A 118 -7.70 -9.09 -6.76
N MET A 119 -6.84 -8.30 -6.10
CA MET A 119 -5.52 -7.94 -6.62
C MET A 119 -4.56 -9.12 -6.75
N PHE A 120 -4.81 -10.23 -6.05
CA PHE A 120 -3.99 -11.45 -6.14
C PHE A 120 -4.51 -12.46 -7.16
N SER A 121 -5.57 -12.15 -7.87
CA SER A 121 -6.17 -13.07 -8.85
C SER A 121 -5.17 -13.48 -9.93
N GLY A 122 -5.03 -14.79 -10.14
CA GLY A 122 -4.16 -15.35 -11.17
C GLY A 122 -2.67 -15.29 -10.87
N LEU A 123 -2.28 -14.85 -9.69
CA LEU A 123 -0.86 -14.86 -9.27
C LEU A 123 -0.46 -16.22 -8.71
N PRO A 124 0.83 -16.60 -8.78
CA PRO A 124 1.30 -17.85 -8.21
C PRO A 124 1.01 -17.93 -6.71
N HIS A 125 0.79 -19.14 -6.22
CA HIS A 125 0.61 -19.41 -4.81
C HIS A 125 1.53 -20.57 -4.40
N PRO A 126 2.55 -20.34 -3.55
CA PRO A 126 2.91 -19.08 -2.91
C PRO A 126 3.53 -18.05 -3.88
N LEU A 127 3.48 -16.78 -3.50
CA LEU A 127 4.02 -15.69 -4.30
C LEU A 127 5.37 -15.23 -3.72
N PRO A 128 6.48 -15.30 -4.49
CA PRO A 128 7.75 -14.76 -4.02
C PRO A 128 7.71 -13.23 -3.99
N VAL A 129 8.11 -12.64 -2.86
CA VAL A 129 8.13 -11.18 -2.68
C VAL A 129 9.42 -10.76 -1.99
N ALA A 130 9.80 -9.48 -2.15
CA ALA A 130 10.90 -8.88 -1.42
C ALA A 130 10.36 -8.08 -0.24
N ARG A 131 11.02 -8.21 0.91
CA ARG A 131 10.67 -7.52 2.14
C ARG A 131 11.79 -6.60 2.58
N TYR A 132 11.42 -5.36 2.98
CA TYR A 132 12.34 -4.31 3.41
C TYR A 132 11.77 -3.62 4.66
N HIS A 133 11.47 -4.39 5.72
CA HIS A 133 10.80 -3.83 6.88
C HIS A 133 11.29 -4.44 8.20
N SER A 134 11.30 -3.64 9.25
CA SER A 134 11.55 -4.07 10.63
C SER A 134 10.29 -4.06 11.47
N LEU A 135 9.20 -3.46 10.98
CA LEU A 135 7.91 -3.38 11.64
C LEU A 135 6.89 -4.23 10.90
N VAL A 136 5.89 -4.69 11.63
CA VAL A 136 4.81 -5.51 11.09
C VAL A 136 3.50 -5.18 11.78
N GLY A 137 2.38 -5.29 11.04
CA GLY A 137 1.05 -5.17 11.63
C GLY A 137 0.65 -6.39 12.43
N SER A 138 -0.06 -6.16 13.51
CA SER A 138 -0.62 -7.21 14.37
C SER A 138 -1.95 -6.72 14.97
N ASN A 139 -2.63 -7.62 15.70
CA ASN A 139 -3.95 -7.30 16.27
C ASN A 139 -4.89 -6.70 15.22
N ILE A 140 -4.95 -7.33 14.05
CA ILE A 140 -5.72 -6.83 12.92
C ILE A 140 -7.21 -6.88 13.28
N PRO A 141 -7.92 -5.73 13.21
CA PRO A 141 -9.35 -5.72 13.54
C PRO A 141 -10.18 -6.46 12.49
N SER A 142 -11.40 -6.84 12.87
CA SER A 142 -12.30 -7.57 11.97
C SER A 142 -12.75 -6.76 10.75
N THR A 143 -12.59 -5.44 10.78
CA THR A 143 -12.88 -4.56 9.64
C THR A 143 -11.87 -4.71 8.51
N LEU A 144 -10.71 -5.32 8.76
CA LEU A 144 -9.72 -5.63 7.75
C LEU A 144 -9.65 -7.14 7.51
N THR A 145 -9.64 -7.53 6.25
CA THR A 145 -9.35 -8.90 5.84
C THR A 145 -7.86 -9.04 5.61
N VAL A 146 -7.22 -10.01 6.27
CA VAL A 146 -5.84 -10.38 5.98
C VAL A 146 -5.85 -11.26 4.74
N ASN A 147 -5.44 -10.73 3.60
CA ASN A 147 -5.49 -11.44 2.33
C ASN A 147 -4.15 -12.01 1.87
N ALA A 148 -3.08 -11.78 2.62
CA ALA A 148 -1.79 -12.46 2.44
C ALA A 148 -1.01 -12.51 3.74
N HIS A 149 -0.23 -13.58 3.92
CA HIS A 149 0.60 -13.77 5.12
C HIS A 149 1.87 -14.57 4.80
N PHE A 150 2.87 -14.41 5.64
CA PHE A 150 4.07 -15.25 5.67
C PHE A 150 4.18 -15.86 7.07
N ASN A 151 3.97 -17.18 7.19
CA ASN A 151 3.76 -17.81 8.49
C ASN A 151 2.63 -17.07 9.24
N THR A 152 2.90 -16.50 10.42
CA THR A 152 1.92 -15.73 11.19
C THR A 152 1.98 -14.22 10.89
N MET A 153 2.93 -13.78 10.06
CA MET A 153 3.14 -12.37 9.76
C MET A 153 2.16 -11.89 8.69
N VAL A 154 1.45 -10.81 8.97
CA VAL A 154 0.51 -10.19 8.03
C VAL A 154 1.29 -9.52 6.90
N MET A 155 0.98 -9.88 5.66
CA MET A 155 1.67 -9.35 4.47
C MET A 155 0.77 -8.51 3.59
N ALA A 156 -0.54 -8.63 3.71
CA ALA A 156 -1.50 -7.75 3.03
C ALA A 156 -2.82 -7.72 3.78
N VAL A 157 -3.50 -6.57 3.68
CA VAL A 157 -4.84 -6.37 4.24
C VAL A 157 -5.74 -5.67 3.21
N ARG A 158 -7.05 -5.83 3.34
CA ARG A 158 -8.01 -5.07 2.55
C ARG A 158 -9.30 -4.81 3.32
N ASN A 159 -9.98 -3.74 2.95
CA ASN A 159 -11.37 -3.48 3.31
C ASN A 159 -12.14 -3.26 2.01
N ASP A 160 -13.01 -4.19 1.66
CA ASP A 160 -13.72 -4.16 0.38
C ASP A 160 -14.75 -3.02 0.32
N ALA A 161 -15.41 -2.71 1.43
CA ALA A 161 -16.40 -1.64 1.48
C ALA A 161 -15.79 -0.26 1.27
N ASP A 162 -14.64 -0.01 1.90
CA ASP A 162 -13.93 1.28 1.81
C ASP A 162 -13.02 1.36 0.59
N ARG A 163 -12.77 0.24 -0.09
CA ARG A 163 -11.77 0.12 -1.17
C ARG A 163 -10.38 0.55 -0.71
N VAL A 164 -9.96 0.01 0.42
CA VAL A 164 -8.64 0.24 1.02
C VAL A 164 -7.89 -1.07 1.05
N CYS A 165 -6.64 -1.06 0.59
CA CYS A 165 -5.77 -2.24 0.69
C CYS A 165 -4.33 -1.83 0.99
N GLY A 166 -3.56 -2.76 1.54
CA GLY A 166 -2.16 -2.53 1.86
C GLY A 166 -1.31 -3.77 1.63
N PHE A 167 -0.06 -3.53 1.23
CA PHE A 167 0.96 -4.56 1.06
C PHE A 167 2.15 -4.24 1.94
N GLN A 168 2.60 -5.19 2.76
CA GLN A 168 3.80 -5.03 3.58
C GLN A 168 5.07 -5.11 2.73
N PHE A 169 5.04 -5.87 1.65
CA PHE A 169 6.16 -6.02 0.72
C PHE A 169 6.17 -4.92 -0.33
N HIS A 170 7.27 -4.83 -1.09
CA HIS A 170 7.46 -3.82 -2.14
C HIS A 170 7.08 -4.39 -3.51
N PRO A 171 5.90 -4.08 -4.07
CA PRO A 171 5.48 -4.62 -5.37
C PRO A 171 6.28 -4.10 -6.55
N ALA A 172 7.02 -3.01 -6.38
CA ALA A 172 7.87 -2.44 -7.44
C ALA A 172 9.31 -2.96 -7.40
N SER A 173 9.62 -3.93 -6.53
CA SER A 173 10.96 -4.49 -6.44
C SER A 173 11.25 -5.42 -7.61
N ILE A 174 12.47 -5.35 -8.14
CA ILE A 174 12.95 -6.20 -9.23
C ILE A 174 13.11 -7.68 -8.84
N LEU A 175 12.98 -8.00 -7.55
CA LEU A 175 13.13 -9.38 -7.08
C LEU A 175 11.94 -10.27 -7.41
N THR A 176 10.85 -9.73 -7.94
CA THR A 176 9.69 -10.54 -8.32
C THR A 176 9.21 -10.23 -9.72
N THR A 177 8.83 -11.29 -10.45
CA THR A 177 8.39 -11.19 -11.84
C THR A 177 6.89 -10.94 -11.98
N HIS A 178 6.13 -10.95 -10.88
CA HIS A 178 4.67 -10.87 -10.91
C HIS A 178 4.11 -9.51 -10.48
N PHE A 179 4.98 -8.55 -10.20
CA PHE A 179 4.56 -7.25 -9.67
C PHE A 179 3.83 -6.38 -10.69
N ALA A 180 4.22 -6.44 -11.95
CA ALA A 180 3.51 -5.70 -12.98
C ALA A 180 2.02 -6.07 -12.98
N ARG A 181 1.70 -7.35 -12.84
CA ARG A 181 0.33 -7.83 -12.77
C ARG A 181 -0.37 -7.37 -11.49
N LEU A 182 0.30 -7.49 -10.34
CA LEU A 182 -0.26 -7.05 -9.06
C LEU A 182 -0.56 -5.55 -9.09
N LEU A 183 0.39 -4.74 -9.58
CA LEU A 183 0.20 -3.30 -9.69
C LEU A 183 -0.87 -2.91 -10.70
N ALA A 184 -1.06 -3.69 -11.77
CA ALA A 184 -2.13 -3.45 -12.73
C ALA A 184 -3.50 -3.80 -12.15
N GLN A 185 -3.60 -4.91 -11.43
CA GLN A 185 -4.87 -5.40 -10.88
C GLN A 185 -5.34 -4.61 -9.65
N THR A 186 -4.43 -4.00 -8.90
CA THR A 186 -4.79 -3.31 -7.65
C THR A 186 -5.61 -2.05 -7.89
N PRO A 187 -5.23 -1.12 -8.80
CA PRO A 187 -6.10 0.01 -9.13
C PRO A 187 -7.44 -0.42 -9.73
N ASP A 188 -7.47 -1.47 -10.52
CA ASP A 188 -8.72 -2.01 -11.09
C ASP A 188 -9.65 -2.50 -9.97
N TRP A 189 -9.12 -3.23 -9.00
CA TRP A 189 -9.87 -3.64 -7.82
C TRP A 189 -10.40 -2.42 -7.06
N ALA A 190 -9.56 -1.41 -6.86
CA ALA A 190 -9.91 -0.23 -6.08
C ALA A 190 -11.06 0.57 -6.71
N LEU A 191 -11.15 0.58 -8.03
CA LEU A 191 -12.16 1.34 -8.77
C LEU A 191 -13.39 0.52 -9.16
N ALA A 192 -13.37 -0.77 -8.90
CA ALA A 192 -14.47 -1.67 -9.28
C ALA A 192 -15.78 -1.40 -8.53
#